data_3841a42d45663b9709b76e2f12b832da
#
_entry.id   3841a42d45663b9709b76e2f12b832da
#
_cell.length_a   1.000
_cell.length_b   1.000
_cell.length_c   1.000
_cell.angle_alpha   90.00
_cell.angle_beta   90.00
_cell.angle_gamma   90.00
#
_symmetry.space_group_name_H-M   'P 1'
#
loop_
_entity.id
_entity.type
_entity.pdbx_description
1 polymer ?
#
loop_
_entity_poly.entity_id
_entity_poly.type
_entity_poly.pdbx_seq_one_letter_code
_entity_poly.pdbx_strand_id
1 'polypeptide(L)'
;MAALEIAPSVIEATVRRLHELSYLDDRRFAHSAAEQAAQRGHGSDHVRAQLTAKGVAEALIEEGIVAAFDDETHLARTVLARRYPQEPQQPAERAKAARFLHQRGFPEAVVLAILGEGC
;
A
#
# COMPACT_ATOMS: atom_id res chain seq x y z
N MET A 1 37.45 38.59 8.75
CA MET A 1 36.06 38.33 9.03
C MET A 1 35.89 36.89 9.51
N ALA A 2 35.37 36.69 10.68
CA ALA A 2 35.21 35.33 11.21
C ALA A 2 34.11 34.59 10.45
N ALA A 3 34.37 33.36 10.05
CA ALA A 3 33.35 32.50 9.48
C ALA A 3 32.30 32.19 10.54
N LEU A 4 31.06 32.07 10.11
CA LEU A 4 29.99 31.66 11.00
C LEU A 4 30.27 30.22 11.43
N GLU A 5 30.61 30.06 12.71
CA GLU A 5 30.79 28.72 13.27
C GLU A 5 29.50 28.29 13.93
N ILE A 6 28.96 27.18 13.46
CA ILE A 6 27.78 26.58 14.06
C ILE A 6 28.26 25.47 14.98
N ALA A 7 27.82 25.49 16.24
CA ALA A 7 28.22 24.47 17.22
C ALA A 7 27.79 23.08 16.72
N PRO A 8 28.63 22.04 16.92
CA PRO A 8 28.27 20.67 16.52
C PRO A 8 26.93 20.21 17.10
N SER A 9 26.58 20.62 18.33
CA SER A 9 25.30 20.29 18.96
C SER A 9 24.11 20.88 18.19
N VAL A 10 24.28 22.09 17.62
CA VAL A 10 23.24 22.74 16.82
C VAL A 10 23.10 22.02 15.50
N ILE A 11 24.22 21.63 14.88
CA ILE A 11 24.21 20.85 13.63
C ILE A 11 23.49 19.53 13.82
N GLU A 12 23.81 18.80 14.90
CA GLU A 12 23.16 17.51 15.23
C GLU A 12 21.67 17.69 15.45
N ALA A 13 21.25 18.73 16.21
CA ALA A 13 19.85 19.01 16.44
C ALA A 13 19.11 19.35 15.15
N THR A 14 19.75 20.12 14.27
CA THR A 14 19.16 20.49 12.98
C THR A 14 18.99 19.27 12.07
N VAL A 15 20.01 18.41 11.99
CA VAL A 15 19.95 17.17 11.20
C VAL A 15 18.85 16.25 11.75
N ARG A 16 18.78 16.10 13.07
CA ARG A 16 17.74 15.30 13.71
C ARG A 16 16.35 15.83 13.36
N ARG A 17 16.16 17.15 13.41
CA ARG A 17 14.88 17.78 13.09
C ARG A 17 14.49 17.54 11.63
N LEU A 18 15.46 17.61 10.72
CA LEU A 18 15.22 17.34 9.30
C LEU A 18 14.80 15.89 9.08
N HIS A 19 15.44 14.95 9.77
CA HIS A 19 15.06 13.53 9.71
C HIS A 19 13.65 13.30 10.25
N GLU A 20 13.29 13.95 11.36
CA GLU A 20 11.94 13.86 11.92
C GLU A 20 10.89 14.38 10.96
N LEU A 21 11.16 15.52 10.31
CA LEU A 21 10.25 16.11 9.32
C LEU A 21 10.09 15.21 8.10
N SER A 22 11.20 14.63 7.60
CA SER A 22 11.15 13.70 6.48
C SER A 22 10.34 12.46 6.84
N TYR A 23 10.51 11.94 8.05
CA TYR A 23 9.75 10.78 8.54
C TYR A 23 8.25 11.09 8.59
N LEU A 24 7.88 12.26 9.10
CA LEU A 24 6.48 12.70 9.16
C LEU A 24 5.87 12.86 7.77
N ASP A 25 6.64 13.41 6.82
CA ASP A 25 6.19 13.58 5.45
C ASP A 25 5.99 12.22 4.76
N ASP A 26 6.93 11.29 4.93
CA ASP A 26 6.82 9.94 4.40
C ASP A 26 5.62 9.20 4.99
N ARG A 27 5.35 9.39 6.27
CA ARG A 27 4.21 8.80 6.95
C ARG A 27 2.90 9.30 6.34
N ARG A 28 2.77 10.61 6.17
CA ARG A 28 1.59 11.20 5.52
C ARG A 28 1.42 10.70 4.10
N PHE A 29 2.51 10.63 3.37
CA PHE A 29 2.51 10.15 2.00
C PHE A 29 2.05 8.70 1.94
N ALA A 30 2.56 7.84 2.83
CA ALA A 30 2.17 6.43 2.86
C ALA A 30 0.68 6.27 3.18
N HIS A 31 0.18 7.00 4.18
CA HIS A 31 -1.24 6.95 4.54
C HIS A 31 -2.14 7.43 3.40
N SER A 32 -1.77 8.54 2.77
CA SER A 32 -2.53 9.10 1.65
C SER A 32 -2.54 8.17 0.45
N ALA A 33 -1.38 7.60 0.10
CA ALA A 33 -1.27 6.67 -1.03
C ALA A 33 -2.10 5.41 -0.81
N ALA A 34 -2.07 4.86 0.41
CA ALA A 34 -2.84 3.66 0.74
C ALA A 34 -4.34 3.95 0.68
N GLU A 35 -4.78 5.07 1.22
CA GLU A 35 -6.17 5.50 1.18
C GLU A 35 -6.67 5.68 -0.25
N GLN A 36 -5.89 6.35 -1.08
CA GLN A 36 -6.24 6.55 -2.49
C GLN A 36 -6.32 5.23 -3.25
N ALA A 37 -5.37 4.32 -2.99
CA ALA A 37 -5.37 3.01 -3.63
C ALA A 37 -6.64 2.23 -3.28
N ALA A 38 -7.01 2.21 -2.00
CA ALA A 38 -8.23 1.53 -1.55
C ALA A 38 -9.46 2.13 -2.22
N GLN A 39 -9.55 3.47 -2.29
CA GLN A 39 -10.67 4.15 -2.93
C GLN A 39 -10.80 3.83 -4.42
N ARG A 40 -9.66 3.58 -5.08
CA ARG A 40 -9.62 3.24 -6.51
C ARG A 40 -9.78 1.75 -6.77
N GLY A 41 -9.94 0.94 -5.74
CA GLY A 41 -10.10 -0.50 -5.87
C GLY A 41 -8.81 -1.25 -6.12
N HIS A 42 -7.68 -0.70 -5.66
CA HIS A 42 -6.38 -1.38 -5.68
C HIS A 42 -6.14 -2.05 -4.33
N GLY A 43 -5.38 -3.14 -4.34
CA GLY A 43 -5.04 -3.87 -3.13
C GLY A 43 -3.76 -3.40 -2.47
N SER A 44 -3.46 -3.98 -1.32
CA SER A 44 -2.31 -3.59 -0.51
C SER A 44 -0.96 -3.87 -1.18
N ASP A 45 -0.86 -4.90 -2.01
CA ASP A 45 0.39 -5.18 -2.73
C ASP A 45 0.72 -4.08 -3.75
N HIS A 46 -0.31 -3.45 -4.33
CA HIS A 46 -0.12 -2.28 -5.20
C HIS A 46 0.54 -1.13 -4.41
N VAL A 47 0.06 -0.89 -3.19
CA VAL A 47 0.62 0.14 -2.31
C VAL A 47 2.06 -0.19 -1.94
N ARG A 48 2.34 -1.45 -1.58
CA ARG A 48 3.70 -1.89 -1.22
C ARG A 48 4.67 -1.64 -2.38
N ALA A 49 4.28 -2.04 -3.58
CA ALA A 49 5.13 -1.85 -4.76
C ALA A 49 5.37 -0.37 -5.06
N GLN A 50 4.32 0.43 -5.01
CA GLN A 50 4.39 1.86 -5.28
C GLN A 50 5.31 2.59 -4.29
N LEU A 51 5.11 2.35 -3.01
CA LEU A 51 5.84 3.06 -1.96
C LEU A 51 7.27 2.55 -1.81
N THR A 52 7.50 1.25 -2.01
CA THR A 52 8.86 0.70 -2.02
C THR A 52 9.68 1.34 -3.15
N ALA A 53 9.08 1.48 -4.33
CA ALA A 53 9.72 2.13 -5.47
C ALA A 53 10.08 3.59 -5.18
N LYS A 54 9.33 4.24 -4.30
CA LYS A 54 9.60 5.62 -3.89
C LYS A 54 10.53 5.74 -2.68
N GLY A 55 11.01 4.62 -2.17
CA GLY A 55 11.97 4.63 -1.06
C GLY A 55 11.37 4.83 0.32
N VAL A 56 10.06 4.65 0.47
CA VAL A 56 9.41 4.76 1.77
C VAL A 56 9.76 3.54 2.63
N ALA A 57 10.02 3.76 3.92
CA ALA A 57 10.35 2.68 4.85
C ALA A 57 9.20 1.68 4.99
N GLU A 58 9.54 0.39 5.05
CA GLU A 58 8.56 -0.69 5.12
C GLU A 58 7.58 -0.51 6.28
N ALA A 59 8.07 -0.10 7.46
CA ALA A 59 7.22 0.10 8.63
C ALA A 59 6.13 1.15 8.37
N LEU A 60 6.45 2.21 7.65
CA LEU A 60 5.48 3.26 7.31
C LEU A 60 4.50 2.79 6.25
N ILE A 61 4.96 1.98 5.31
CA ILE A 61 4.09 1.38 4.29
C ILE A 61 3.04 0.51 4.96
N GLU A 62 3.47 -0.39 5.85
CA GLU A 62 2.54 -1.30 6.55
C GLU A 62 1.59 -0.55 7.48
N GLU A 63 2.05 0.49 8.15
CA GLU A 63 1.19 1.34 8.96
C GLU A 63 0.09 1.99 8.13
N GLY A 64 0.43 2.53 6.97
CA GLY A 64 -0.53 3.14 6.06
C GLY A 64 -1.55 2.13 5.54
N ILE A 65 -1.09 0.93 5.22
CA ILE A 65 -1.95 -0.16 4.74
C ILE A 65 -2.96 -0.58 5.82
N VAL A 66 -2.49 -0.79 7.04
CA VAL A 66 -3.37 -1.16 8.16
C VAL A 66 -4.46 -0.09 8.37
N ALA A 67 -4.09 1.17 8.27
CA ALA A 67 -5.04 2.28 8.45
C ALA A 67 -6.07 2.37 7.33
N ALA A 68 -5.68 2.04 6.09
CA ALA A 68 -6.54 2.24 4.91
C ALA A 68 -7.37 1.00 4.54
N PHE A 69 -6.87 -0.21 4.84
CA PHE A 69 -7.52 -1.46 4.45
C PHE A 69 -8.11 -2.16 5.68
N ASP A 70 -9.30 -1.73 6.11
CA ASP A 70 -10.02 -2.37 7.21
C ASP A 70 -10.39 -3.81 6.88
N ASP A 71 -10.93 -4.02 5.69
CA ASP A 71 -11.35 -5.34 5.22
C ASP A 71 -11.00 -5.44 3.74
N GLU A 72 -9.78 -5.84 3.48
CA GLU A 72 -9.28 -5.95 2.13
C GLU A 72 -10.00 -7.03 1.32
N THR A 73 -10.42 -8.11 1.98
CA THR A 73 -11.18 -9.18 1.33
C THR A 73 -12.53 -8.64 0.84
N HIS A 74 -13.19 -7.84 1.65
CA HIS A 74 -14.45 -7.21 1.25
C HIS A 74 -14.25 -6.27 0.07
N LEU A 75 -13.19 -5.46 0.10
CA LEU A 75 -12.86 -4.57 -1.01
C LEU A 75 -12.63 -5.36 -2.30
N ALA A 76 -11.87 -6.45 -2.21
CA ALA A 76 -11.59 -7.31 -3.36
C ALA A 76 -12.87 -7.93 -3.93
N ARG A 77 -13.78 -8.36 -3.07
CA ARG A 77 -15.08 -8.88 -3.50
C ARG A 77 -15.90 -7.83 -4.24
N THR A 78 -15.90 -6.61 -3.72
CA THR A 78 -16.60 -5.49 -4.34
C THR A 78 -16.03 -5.19 -5.73
N VAL A 79 -14.70 -5.14 -5.84
CA VAL A 79 -14.00 -4.90 -7.11
C VAL A 79 -14.29 -6.03 -8.10
N LEU A 80 -14.23 -7.28 -7.63
CA LEU A 80 -14.49 -8.44 -8.48
C LEU A 80 -15.93 -8.45 -9.00
N ALA A 81 -16.91 -8.12 -8.13
CA ALA A 81 -18.32 -8.10 -8.49
C ALA A 81 -18.62 -7.07 -9.57
N ARG A 82 -17.90 -5.95 -9.58
CA ARG A 82 -18.05 -4.92 -10.62
C ARG A 82 -17.55 -5.41 -11.97
N ARG A 83 -16.47 -6.18 -11.97
CA ARG A 83 -15.88 -6.70 -13.20
C ARG A 83 -16.60 -7.97 -13.68
N TYR A 84 -17.03 -8.80 -12.76
CA TYR A 84 -17.73 -10.06 -13.02
C TYR A 84 -19.06 -10.05 -12.26
N PRO A 85 -20.13 -9.48 -12.86
CA PRO A 85 -21.43 -9.40 -12.17
C PRO A 85 -21.98 -10.77 -11.78
N GLN A 86 -21.61 -11.83 -12.51
CA GLN A 86 -21.94 -13.19 -12.14
C GLN A 86 -20.69 -13.87 -11.61
N GLU A 87 -20.83 -14.60 -10.51
CA GLU A 87 -19.71 -15.29 -9.89
C GLU A 87 -19.09 -16.29 -10.86
N PRO A 88 -17.75 -16.24 -11.05
CA PRO A 88 -17.06 -17.19 -11.93
C PRO A 88 -17.23 -18.61 -11.42
N GLN A 89 -17.73 -19.51 -12.26
CA GLN A 89 -17.98 -20.91 -11.93
C GLN A 89 -16.96 -21.85 -12.55
N GLN A 90 -16.56 -21.56 -13.79
CA GLN A 90 -15.65 -22.43 -14.53
C GLN A 90 -14.20 -22.18 -14.10
N PRO A 91 -13.35 -23.24 -14.11
CA PRO A 91 -11.94 -23.07 -13.72
C PRO A 91 -11.21 -21.98 -14.51
N ALA A 92 -11.47 -21.91 -15.82
CA ALA A 92 -10.83 -20.88 -16.66
C ALA A 92 -11.27 -19.47 -16.28
N GLU A 93 -12.55 -19.30 -15.96
CA GLU A 93 -13.08 -18.00 -15.51
C GLU A 93 -12.52 -17.63 -14.14
N ARG A 94 -12.40 -18.59 -13.24
CA ARG A 94 -11.84 -18.38 -11.92
C ARG A 94 -10.36 -17.99 -12.00
N ALA A 95 -9.62 -18.61 -12.91
CA ALA A 95 -8.23 -18.26 -13.16
C ALA A 95 -8.09 -16.82 -13.66
N LYS A 96 -8.97 -16.41 -14.57
CA LYS A 96 -8.98 -15.02 -15.06
C LYS A 96 -9.31 -14.04 -13.96
N ALA A 97 -10.27 -14.38 -13.11
CA ALA A 97 -10.65 -13.55 -11.95
C ALA A 97 -9.48 -13.42 -10.97
N ALA A 98 -8.75 -14.50 -10.73
CA ALA A 98 -7.58 -14.47 -9.86
C ALA A 98 -6.50 -13.54 -10.43
N ARG A 99 -6.21 -13.65 -11.72
CA ARG A 99 -5.23 -12.76 -12.36
C ARG A 99 -5.67 -11.30 -12.32
N PHE A 100 -6.96 -11.05 -12.51
CA PHE A 100 -7.52 -9.71 -12.40
C PHE A 100 -7.25 -9.10 -11.00
N LEU A 101 -7.55 -9.87 -9.95
CA LEU A 101 -7.31 -9.40 -8.58
C LEU A 101 -5.82 -9.19 -8.29
N HIS A 102 -4.96 -10.09 -8.76
CA HIS A 102 -3.52 -9.93 -8.62
C HIS A 102 -3.00 -8.68 -9.33
N GLN A 103 -3.52 -8.40 -10.54
CA GLN A 103 -3.14 -7.21 -11.29
C GLN A 103 -3.60 -5.93 -10.61
N ARG A 104 -4.69 -6.00 -9.85
CA ARG A 104 -5.15 -4.87 -9.04
C ARG A 104 -4.37 -4.74 -7.74
N GLY A 105 -3.45 -5.67 -7.47
CA GLY A 105 -2.58 -5.58 -6.31
C GLY A 105 -3.12 -6.25 -5.05
N PHE A 106 -4.10 -7.14 -5.16
CA PHE A 106 -4.57 -7.88 -3.99
C PHE A 106 -3.62 -9.03 -3.68
N PRO A 107 -3.24 -9.22 -2.39
CA PRO A 107 -2.36 -10.33 -2.00
C PRO A 107 -2.98 -11.69 -2.30
N GLU A 108 -2.13 -12.69 -2.49
CA GLU A 108 -2.57 -14.06 -2.76
C GLU A 108 -3.55 -14.57 -1.70
N ALA A 109 -3.29 -14.28 -0.43
CA ALA A 109 -4.17 -14.70 0.66
C ALA A 109 -5.60 -14.17 0.48
N VAL A 110 -5.74 -12.93 0.00
CA VAL A 110 -7.04 -12.31 -0.28
C VAL A 110 -7.72 -13.01 -1.46
N VAL A 111 -6.94 -13.25 -2.53
CA VAL A 111 -7.46 -13.93 -3.72
C VAL A 111 -7.94 -15.33 -3.38
N LEU A 112 -7.16 -16.08 -2.60
CA LEU A 112 -7.54 -17.43 -2.16
C LEU A 112 -8.79 -17.42 -1.27
N ALA A 113 -8.92 -16.40 -0.42
CA ALA A 113 -10.09 -16.27 0.45
C ALA A 113 -11.39 -16.11 -0.36
N ILE A 114 -11.30 -15.51 -1.55
CA ILE A 114 -12.45 -15.24 -2.40
C ILE A 114 -12.71 -16.39 -3.37
N LEU A 115 -11.66 -16.85 -4.06
CA LEU A 115 -11.77 -17.82 -5.15
C LEU A 115 -11.43 -19.25 -4.72
N GLY A 116 -10.85 -19.39 -3.55
CA GLY A 116 -10.46 -20.70 -3.02
C GLY A 116 -9.20 -21.26 -3.65
N GLU A 117 -8.74 -22.38 -3.11
CA GLU A 117 -7.59 -23.12 -3.60
C GLU A 117 -8.01 -24.12 -4.64
N GLY A 118 -7.08 -24.54 -5.46
CA GLY A 118 -7.28 -25.62 -6.41
C GLY A 118 -8.14 -25.28 -7.61
N CYS A 119 -8.14 -24.04 -7.95
CA CYS A 119 -8.86 -23.59 -9.14
C CYS A 119 -8.22 -24.07 -10.41
#